data_b02050412f248d8a97d120c7384cdb7c
#
_entry.id   b02050412f248d8a97d120c7384cdb7c
#
_cell.length_a   1.000
_cell.length_b   1.000
_cell.length_c   1.000
_cell.angle_alpha   90.00
_cell.angle_beta   90.00
_cell.angle_gamma   90.00
#
_symmetry.space_group_name_H-M   'P 1'
#
loop_
_entity.id
_entity.type
_entity.pdbx_description
1 polymer ?
#
loop_
_entity_poly.entity_id
_entity_poly.type
_entity_poly.pdbx_seq_one_letter_code
_entity_poly.pdbx_strand_id
1 'polypeptide(L)'
;MTDDADRVPTDRESPVGEPVVRGDDAVADDDQPAVAFDPDDPESVATAVETVAAFAAGDLPDTPRYVLRAAAACAALVRAEDGYTAAAERAGCSVALVRKWARVHDLPRPIRERVAHGDIPPSAAKHVARVEGDARYLLAWAVVDDDLTVREIRAAASAVADGADPAGALRDQGADPGRLAVSLPVDVYRQLRAHATATDTDPSDVVADALDHYLG
;
A
#
# COMPACT_ATOMS: atom_id res chain seq x y z
N MET A 1 34.85 -16.84 11.57
CA MET A 1 34.57 -15.50 11.07
C MET A 1 33.57 -15.71 9.94
N THR A 2 32.31 -15.82 10.34
CA THR A 2 31.21 -16.34 9.53
C THR A 2 30.31 -15.17 9.19
N ASP A 3 30.14 -15.04 7.92
CA ASP A 3 29.29 -14.16 7.14
C ASP A 3 27.83 -14.23 7.62
N ASP A 4 27.31 -13.14 8.17
CA ASP A 4 25.90 -13.00 8.59
C ASP A 4 25.31 -11.70 8.01
N ALA A 5 25.55 -11.48 6.73
CA ALA A 5 25.19 -10.24 6.08
C ALA A 5 24.18 -10.40 4.92
N ASP A 6 23.38 -11.48 4.89
CA ASP A 6 22.38 -11.60 3.82
C ASP A 6 21.07 -12.27 4.30
N ARG A 7 20.39 -11.59 5.24
CA ARG A 7 18.99 -11.87 5.50
C ARG A 7 18.16 -10.63 5.17
N VAL A 8 17.61 -10.63 3.99
CA VAL A 8 16.50 -9.73 3.65
C VAL A 8 15.36 -10.03 4.63
N PRO A 9 14.90 -9.07 5.45
CA PRO A 9 13.77 -9.32 6.35
C PRO A 9 12.54 -9.59 5.52
N THR A 10 12.04 -10.79 5.51
CA THR A 10 10.75 -11.12 4.93
C THR A 10 9.66 -10.51 5.80
N ASP A 11 8.73 -9.81 5.19
CA ASP A 11 7.58 -9.06 5.75
C ASP A 11 6.60 -9.91 6.61
N ARG A 12 6.97 -11.15 6.94
CA ARG A 12 6.10 -12.12 7.61
C ARG A 12 6.28 -12.24 9.14
N GLU A 13 7.23 -11.53 9.74
CA GLU A 13 7.57 -11.72 11.17
C GLU A 13 7.21 -10.54 12.08
N SER A 14 6.60 -9.46 11.58
CA SER A 14 6.12 -8.37 12.43
C SER A 14 4.58 -8.36 12.48
N PRO A 15 3.95 -8.79 13.56
CA PRO A 15 2.50 -8.66 13.75
C PRO A 15 2.04 -7.20 13.86
N VAL A 16 2.97 -6.28 14.06
CA VAL A 16 2.76 -4.84 14.02
C VAL A 16 3.58 -4.33 12.84
N GLY A 17 2.93 -4.05 11.71
CA GLY A 17 3.62 -3.57 10.52
C GLY A 17 4.55 -2.41 10.87
N GLU A 18 5.80 -2.46 10.40
CA GLU A 18 6.75 -1.38 10.61
C GLU A 18 6.15 -0.05 10.13
N PRO A 19 6.20 1.03 10.92
CA PRO A 19 5.54 2.28 10.53
C PRO A 19 6.14 2.81 9.24
N VAL A 20 5.30 2.98 8.22
CA VAL A 20 5.67 3.46 6.88
C VAL A 20 6.13 4.92 6.92
N VAL A 21 5.59 5.67 7.85
CA VAL A 21 5.95 7.07 8.05
C VAL A 21 6.83 7.15 9.30
N ARG A 22 8.11 6.95 9.13
CA ARG A 22 9.09 7.47 10.10
C ARG A 22 9.09 8.97 9.93
N GLY A 23 8.90 9.71 11.01
CA GLY A 23 9.17 11.13 11.00
C GLY A 23 10.59 11.33 10.49
N ASP A 24 10.74 11.91 9.32
CA ASP A 24 12.02 12.45 8.91
C ASP A 24 12.20 13.70 9.75
N ASP A 25 13.18 13.72 10.65
CA ASP A 25 13.46 14.86 11.56
C ASP A 25 13.73 16.16 10.77
N ALA A 26 13.94 16.06 9.46
CA ALA A 26 14.13 17.18 8.54
C ALA A 26 12.80 17.76 7.98
N VAL A 27 11.65 17.14 8.20
CA VAL A 27 10.32 17.58 7.75
C VAL A 27 9.34 17.64 8.91
N ALA A 28 9.84 17.60 10.14
CA ALA A 28 9.05 17.79 11.34
C ALA A 28 8.65 19.28 11.44
N ASP A 29 7.53 19.61 10.81
CA ASP A 29 6.66 20.61 11.34
C ASP A 29 5.87 19.90 12.45
N ASP A 30 6.28 20.19 13.68
CA ASP A 30 5.68 19.92 14.98
C ASP A 30 5.07 18.54 15.33
N ASP A 31 5.69 17.94 16.39
CA ASP A 31 5.06 17.18 17.49
C ASP A 31 4.15 15.98 17.19
N GLN A 32 4.27 15.32 16.05
CA GLN A 32 3.54 14.08 15.86
C GLN A 32 4.50 12.88 15.85
N PRO A 33 4.49 12.04 16.88
CA PRO A 33 5.30 10.82 16.92
C PRO A 33 4.92 9.87 15.78
N ALA A 34 5.86 9.01 15.45
CA ALA A 34 5.70 7.96 14.45
C ALA A 34 4.33 7.26 14.53
N VAL A 35 3.80 6.88 13.37
CA VAL A 35 2.44 6.33 13.20
C VAL A 35 2.35 4.89 13.73
N ALA A 36 2.83 4.64 14.93
CA ALA A 36 2.72 3.35 15.57
C ALA A 36 1.85 3.47 16.83
N PHE A 37 0.86 2.59 16.94
CA PHE A 37 0.07 2.41 18.14
C PHE A 37 0.31 1.00 18.66
N ASP A 38 0.70 0.89 19.93
CA ASP A 38 0.87 -0.40 20.61
C ASP A 38 -0.49 -0.84 21.18
N PRO A 39 -1.05 -1.97 20.69
CA PRO A 39 -2.34 -2.47 21.19
C PRO A 39 -2.26 -2.99 22.64
N ASP A 40 -1.07 -3.29 23.15
CA ASP A 40 -0.83 -3.82 24.50
C ASP A 40 -0.55 -2.70 25.51
N ASP A 41 -0.28 -1.47 25.05
CA ASP A 41 -0.08 -0.29 25.92
C ASP A 41 -1.38 0.53 26.09
N PRO A 42 -1.92 0.64 27.30
CA PRO A 42 -3.16 1.38 27.56
C PRO A 42 -3.12 2.87 27.16
N GLU A 43 -1.97 3.53 27.27
CA GLU A 43 -1.83 4.95 26.89
C GLU A 43 -1.85 5.10 25.37
N SER A 44 -1.17 4.20 24.67
CA SER A 44 -1.20 4.13 23.20
C SER A 44 -2.61 3.83 22.69
N VAL A 45 -3.31 2.90 23.32
CA VAL A 45 -4.72 2.57 23.00
C VAL A 45 -5.63 3.79 23.24
N ALA A 46 -5.46 4.52 24.33
CA ALA A 46 -6.24 5.74 24.58
C ALA A 46 -6.01 6.79 23.48
N THR A 47 -4.75 7.00 23.08
CA THR A 47 -4.40 7.89 21.96
C THR A 47 -5.00 7.42 20.63
N ALA A 48 -5.05 6.10 20.41
CA ALA A 48 -5.69 5.53 19.23
C ALA A 48 -7.20 5.80 19.20
N VAL A 49 -7.89 5.68 20.36
CA VAL A 49 -9.32 6.02 20.50
C VAL A 49 -9.57 7.47 20.09
N GLU A 50 -8.81 8.41 20.66
CA GLU A 50 -8.94 9.84 20.35
C GLU A 50 -8.69 10.11 18.85
N THR A 51 -7.66 9.47 18.28
CA THR A 51 -7.34 9.60 16.85
C THR A 51 -8.48 9.10 15.97
N VAL A 52 -9.07 7.94 16.27
CA VAL A 52 -10.20 7.39 15.49
C VAL A 52 -11.45 8.24 15.65
N ALA A 53 -11.73 8.73 16.87
CA ALA A 53 -12.87 9.62 17.13
C ALA A 53 -12.74 10.94 16.35
N ALA A 54 -11.59 11.61 16.42
CA ALA A 54 -11.31 12.83 15.66
C ALA A 54 -11.40 12.61 14.14
N PHE A 55 -10.88 11.47 13.67
CA PHE A 55 -10.99 11.11 12.26
C PHE A 55 -12.44 10.88 11.82
N ALA A 56 -13.24 10.22 12.65
CA ALA A 56 -14.65 9.98 12.37
C ALA A 56 -15.49 11.28 12.37
N ALA A 57 -15.12 12.24 13.20
CA ALA A 57 -15.72 13.57 13.25
C ALA A 57 -15.29 14.48 12.08
N GLY A 58 -14.20 14.15 11.39
CA GLY A 58 -13.63 15.00 10.34
C GLY A 58 -12.71 16.12 10.88
N ASP A 59 -12.25 16.00 12.10
CA ASP A 59 -11.42 17.01 12.78
C ASP A 59 -9.93 16.87 12.46
N LEU A 60 -9.51 15.79 11.77
CA LEU A 60 -8.13 15.63 11.32
C LEU A 60 -7.91 16.27 9.94
N PRO A 61 -6.69 16.78 9.67
CA PRO A 61 -6.32 17.26 8.34
C PRO A 61 -6.51 16.16 7.28
N ASP A 62 -7.06 16.55 6.11
CA ASP A 62 -7.26 15.64 4.98
C ASP A 62 -5.96 15.49 4.19
N THR A 63 -4.95 14.91 4.83
CA THR A 63 -3.68 14.58 4.18
C THR A 63 -3.38 13.09 4.31
N PRO A 64 -2.63 12.50 3.35
CA PRO A 64 -2.32 11.08 3.37
C PRO A 64 -1.72 10.60 4.69
N ARG A 65 -0.87 11.40 5.33
CA ARG A 65 -0.23 11.09 6.61
C ARG A 65 -1.25 10.91 7.74
N TYR A 66 -2.21 11.83 7.87
CA TYR A 66 -3.23 11.73 8.93
C TYR A 66 -4.21 10.58 8.67
N VAL A 67 -4.53 10.32 7.41
CA VAL A 67 -5.36 9.17 7.03
C VAL A 67 -4.67 7.85 7.36
N LEU A 68 -3.36 7.70 7.08
CA LEU A 68 -2.59 6.51 7.45
C LEU A 68 -2.46 6.37 8.98
N ARG A 69 -2.31 7.48 9.72
CA ARG A 69 -2.33 7.47 11.18
C ARG A 69 -3.67 6.95 11.71
N ALA A 70 -4.78 7.46 11.18
CA ALA A 70 -6.11 6.97 11.56
C ALA A 70 -6.32 5.48 11.19
N ALA A 71 -5.77 5.03 10.06
CA ALA A 71 -5.77 3.63 9.67
C ALA A 71 -5.00 2.75 10.66
N ALA A 72 -3.81 3.18 11.09
CA ALA A 72 -3.02 2.51 12.11
C ALA A 72 -3.74 2.47 13.47
N ALA A 73 -4.36 3.58 13.88
CA ALA A 73 -5.16 3.64 15.09
C ALA A 73 -6.36 2.67 15.05
N CYS A 74 -7.08 2.60 13.91
CA CYS A 74 -8.16 1.63 13.73
C CYS A 74 -7.66 0.18 13.87
N ALA A 75 -6.52 -0.15 13.27
CA ALA A 75 -5.95 -1.49 13.35
C ALA A 75 -5.49 -1.84 14.77
N ALA A 76 -4.88 -0.90 15.49
CA ALA A 76 -4.49 -1.08 16.89
C ALA A 76 -5.71 -1.32 17.79
N LEU A 77 -6.77 -0.52 17.64
CA LEU A 77 -8.00 -0.70 18.40
C LEU A 77 -8.66 -2.05 18.15
N VAL A 78 -8.68 -2.52 16.89
CA VAL A 78 -9.25 -3.84 16.56
C VAL A 78 -8.48 -4.96 17.26
N ARG A 79 -7.16 -4.83 17.41
CA ARG A 79 -6.32 -5.80 18.13
C ARG A 79 -6.52 -5.69 19.64
N ALA A 80 -6.54 -4.49 20.20
CA ALA A 80 -6.73 -4.26 21.63
C ALA A 80 -8.10 -4.70 22.14
N GLU A 81 -9.15 -4.55 21.32
CA GLU A 81 -10.54 -4.88 21.67
C GLU A 81 -11.00 -6.24 21.14
N ASP A 82 -10.12 -7.00 20.49
CA ASP A 82 -10.39 -8.30 19.86
C ASP A 82 -11.59 -8.27 18.89
N GLY A 83 -11.80 -7.15 18.22
CA GLY A 83 -12.85 -7.07 17.21
C GLY A 83 -13.29 -5.69 16.76
N TYR A 84 -13.87 -5.65 15.56
CA TYR A 84 -14.32 -4.42 14.92
C TYR A 84 -15.47 -3.72 15.66
N THR A 85 -16.38 -4.48 16.27
CA THR A 85 -17.56 -3.94 16.95
C THR A 85 -17.15 -3.24 18.24
N ALA A 86 -16.37 -3.91 19.08
CA ALA A 86 -15.88 -3.33 20.34
C ALA A 86 -14.97 -2.11 20.09
N ALA A 87 -14.08 -2.19 19.10
CA ALA A 87 -13.26 -1.06 18.67
C ALA A 87 -14.09 0.17 18.25
N ALA A 88 -15.16 -0.07 17.47
CA ALA A 88 -16.05 1.00 17.00
C ALA A 88 -16.86 1.63 18.14
N GLU A 89 -17.38 0.81 19.07
CA GLU A 89 -18.10 1.25 20.25
C GLU A 89 -17.19 2.11 21.15
N ARG A 90 -15.96 1.64 21.38
CA ARG A 90 -14.97 2.37 22.20
C ARG A 90 -14.59 3.72 21.60
N ALA A 91 -14.45 3.80 20.26
CA ALA A 91 -14.14 5.05 19.57
C ALA A 91 -15.36 5.91 19.24
N GLY A 92 -16.58 5.48 19.55
CA GLY A 92 -17.82 6.19 19.26
C GLY A 92 -18.11 6.37 17.77
N CYS A 93 -17.72 5.42 16.95
CA CYS A 93 -17.84 5.52 15.50
C CYS A 93 -18.48 4.27 14.86
N SER A 94 -18.63 4.25 13.53
CA SER A 94 -19.24 3.10 12.85
C SER A 94 -18.25 1.94 12.65
N VAL A 95 -18.74 0.71 12.80
CA VAL A 95 -17.98 -0.53 12.49
C VAL A 95 -17.45 -0.52 11.05
N ALA A 96 -18.23 0.04 10.11
CA ALA A 96 -17.84 0.16 8.72
C ALA A 96 -16.61 1.07 8.53
N LEU A 97 -16.49 2.14 9.31
CA LEU A 97 -15.33 3.03 9.31
C LEU A 97 -14.10 2.28 9.80
N VAL A 98 -14.16 1.68 10.98
CA VAL A 98 -13.03 0.95 11.58
C VAL A 98 -12.55 -0.17 10.66
N ARG A 99 -13.48 -1.02 10.17
CA ARG A 99 -13.14 -2.10 9.25
C ARG A 99 -12.46 -1.61 7.96
N LYS A 100 -12.97 -0.53 7.38
CA LYS A 100 -12.42 0.06 6.16
C LYS A 100 -10.99 0.51 6.34
N TRP A 101 -10.70 1.24 7.42
CA TRP A 101 -9.39 1.85 7.60
C TRP A 101 -8.37 0.89 8.23
N ALA A 102 -8.78 -0.05 9.07
CA ALA A 102 -7.91 -1.12 9.52
C ALA A 102 -7.35 -1.93 8.32
N ARG A 103 -8.20 -2.23 7.31
CA ARG A 103 -7.73 -2.90 6.07
C ARG A 103 -6.72 -2.07 5.27
N VAL A 104 -6.80 -0.74 5.31
CA VAL A 104 -5.79 0.13 4.66
C VAL A 104 -4.46 0.02 5.39
N HIS A 105 -4.47 -0.09 6.72
CA HIS A 105 -3.25 -0.37 7.49
C HIS A 105 -2.64 -1.73 7.14
N ASP A 106 -3.46 -2.73 6.81
CA ASP A 106 -3.02 -4.09 6.43
C ASP A 106 -2.51 -4.20 4.98
N LEU A 107 -2.50 -3.10 4.22
CA LEU A 107 -1.86 -3.07 2.91
C LEU A 107 -0.35 -3.31 3.03
N PRO A 108 0.27 -4.01 2.05
CA PRO A 108 1.72 -4.14 1.98
C PRO A 108 2.46 -2.81 2.11
N ARG A 109 3.60 -2.84 2.79
CA ARG A 109 4.42 -1.64 3.03
C ARG A 109 4.68 -0.82 1.76
N PRO A 110 5.08 -1.39 0.59
CA PRO A 110 5.31 -0.60 -0.61
C PRO A 110 4.09 0.19 -1.08
N ILE A 111 2.88 -0.37 -0.91
CA ILE A 111 1.63 0.33 -1.26
C ILE A 111 1.36 1.48 -0.27
N ARG A 112 1.54 1.23 1.03
CA ARG A 112 1.36 2.28 2.07
C ARG A 112 2.33 3.44 1.88
N GLU A 113 3.57 3.18 1.47
CA GLU A 113 4.55 4.21 1.12
C GLU A 113 4.06 5.10 -0.03
N ARG A 114 3.47 4.52 -1.07
CA ARG A 114 2.88 5.29 -2.17
C ARG A 114 1.68 6.12 -1.72
N VAL A 115 0.89 5.59 -0.78
CA VAL A 115 -0.18 6.38 -0.16
C VAL A 115 0.40 7.54 0.66
N ALA A 116 1.46 7.31 1.44
CA ALA A 116 2.11 8.33 2.24
C ALA A 116 2.69 9.49 1.39
N HIS A 117 3.25 9.16 0.23
CA HIS A 117 3.78 10.14 -0.73
C HIS A 117 2.69 10.84 -1.55
N GLY A 118 1.44 10.35 -1.52
CA GLY A 118 0.33 10.90 -2.29
C GLY A 118 0.19 10.35 -3.71
N ASP A 119 1.06 9.43 -4.13
CA ASP A 119 0.98 8.76 -5.45
C ASP A 119 -0.32 7.94 -5.57
N ILE A 120 -0.76 7.35 -4.46
CA ILE A 120 -2.04 6.66 -4.35
C ILE A 120 -2.93 7.43 -3.39
N PRO A 121 -4.03 8.06 -3.86
CA PRO A 121 -4.96 8.73 -2.97
C PRO A 121 -5.56 7.78 -1.92
N PRO A 122 -5.73 8.19 -0.65
CA PRO A 122 -6.37 7.35 0.37
C PRO A 122 -7.76 6.83 -0.06
N SER A 123 -8.46 7.61 -0.88
CA SER A 123 -9.73 7.21 -1.49
C SER A 123 -9.62 6.06 -2.50
N ALA A 124 -8.48 5.86 -3.15
CA ALA A 124 -8.18 4.69 -3.96
C ALA A 124 -7.70 3.52 -3.09
N ALA A 125 -6.79 3.78 -2.13
CA ALA A 125 -6.21 2.79 -1.24
C ALA A 125 -7.28 1.94 -0.51
N LYS A 126 -8.38 2.54 -0.06
CA LYS A 126 -9.50 1.81 0.57
C LYS A 126 -10.17 0.79 -0.36
N HIS A 127 -10.08 0.96 -1.68
CA HIS A 127 -10.61 0.01 -2.66
C HIS A 127 -9.59 -1.09 -2.94
N VAL A 128 -8.30 -0.75 -3.06
CA VAL A 128 -7.19 -1.71 -3.14
C VAL A 128 -7.20 -2.65 -1.92
N ALA A 129 -7.46 -2.12 -0.72
CA ALA A 129 -7.53 -2.91 0.52
C ALA A 129 -8.72 -3.89 0.60
N ARG A 130 -9.64 -3.88 -0.38
CA ARG A 130 -10.78 -4.84 -0.45
C ARG A 130 -10.42 -6.15 -1.12
N VAL A 131 -9.38 -6.17 -1.93
CA VAL A 131 -8.89 -7.37 -2.61
C VAL A 131 -7.74 -8.00 -1.83
N GLU A 132 -7.37 -9.23 -2.16
CA GLU A 132 -6.35 -10.00 -1.45
C GLU A 132 -5.21 -10.43 -2.38
N GLY A 133 -4.10 -10.85 -1.78
CA GLY A 133 -2.95 -11.38 -2.52
C GLY A 133 -2.35 -10.38 -3.51
N ASP A 134 -1.83 -10.91 -4.61
CA ASP A 134 -1.11 -10.14 -5.65
C ASP A 134 -2.01 -9.13 -6.38
N ALA A 135 -3.33 -9.34 -6.37
CA ALA A 135 -4.27 -8.38 -6.93
C ALA A 135 -4.15 -6.98 -6.31
N ARG A 136 -3.74 -6.89 -5.02
CA ARG A 136 -3.46 -5.59 -4.35
C ARG A 136 -2.37 -4.81 -5.05
N TYR A 137 -1.29 -5.49 -5.46
CA TYR A 137 -0.18 -4.84 -6.16
C TYR A 137 -0.60 -4.39 -7.54
N LEU A 138 -1.29 -5.24 -8.30
CA LEU A 138 -1.78 -4.87 -9.65
C LEU A 138 -2.69 -3.64 -9.60
N LEU A 139 -3.66 -3.61 -8.67
CA LEU A 139 -4.56 -2.48 -8.53
C LEU A 139 -3.83 -1.21 -8.04
N ALA A 140 -2.87 -1.36 -7.12
CA ALA A 140 -2.11 -0.23 -6.60
C ALA A 140 -1.23 0.40 -7.69
N TRP A 141 -0.51 -0.43 -8.45
CA TRP A 141 0.37 0.07 -9.49
C TRP A 141 -0.40 0.62 -10.70
N ALA A 142 -1.60 0.11 -11.02
CA ALA A 142 -2.45 0.72 -12.04
C ALA A 142 -2.88 2.16 -11.70
N VAL A 143 -2.95 2.53 -10.41
CA VAL A 143 -3.14 3.94 -10.01
C VAL A 143 -1.91 4.79 -10.35
N VAL A 144 -0.70 4.23 -10.18
CA VAL A 144 0.56 4.96 -10.34
C VAL A 144 1.02 5.00 -11.79
N ASP A 145 0.90 3.88 -12.51
CA ASP A 145 1.47 3.71 -13.85
C ASP A 145 0.51 4.12 -14.96
N ASP A 146 -0.81 3.94 -14.73
CA ASP A 146 -1.86 4.22 -15.72
C ASP A 146 -2.78 5.39 -15.32
N ASP A 147 -2.47 6.09 -14.21
CA ASP A 147 -3.25 7.25 -13.70
C ASP A 147 -4.74 6.92 -13.48
N LEU A 148 -5.08 5.68 -13.11
CA LEU A 148 -6.47 5.29 -12.92
C LEU A 148 -7.14 6.11 -11.83
N THR A 149 -8.33 6.60 -12.14
CA THR A 149 -9.15 7.33 -11.19
C THR A 149 -9.70 6.44 -10.07
N VAL A 150 -10.09 7.05 -8.95
CA VAL A 150 -10.73 6.34 -7.83
C VAL A 150 -11.98 5.55 -8.27
N ARG A 151 -12.72 6.06 -9.26
CA ARG A 151 -13.91 5.40 -9.80
C ARG A 151 -13.54 4.11 -10.53
N GLU A 152 -12.50 4.15 -11.35
CA GLU A 152 -12.01 3.01 -12.13
C GLU A 152 -11.41 1.94 -11.21
N ILE A 153 -10.57 2.33 -10.24
CA ILE A 153 -10.05 1.42 -9.22
C ILE A 153 -11.17 0.78 -8.40
N ARG A 154 -12.21 1.55 -8.05
CA ARG A 154 -13.38 0.99 -7.36
C ARG A 154 -14.08 -0.06 -8.20
N ALA A 155 -14.25 0.19 -9.51
CA ALA A 155 -14.89 -0.75 -10.42
C ALA A 155 -14.06 -2.03 -10.58
N ALA A 156 -12.75 -1.91 -10.84
CA ALA A 156 -11.82 -3.03 -10.92
C ALA A 156 -11.80 -3.86 -9.62
N ALA A 157 -11.64 -3.20 -8.46
CA ALA A 157 -11.65 -3.87 -7.16
C ALA A 157 -12.96 -4.62 -6.87
N SER A 158 -14.11 -4.09 -7.35
CA SER A 158 -15.39 -4.77 -7.21
C SER A 158 -15.45 -6.01 -8.08
N ALA A 159 -15.05 -5.91 -9.35
CA ALA A 159 -15.02 -7.05 -10.26
C ALA A 159 -14.09 -8.17 -9.75
N VAL A 160 -12.90 -7.82 -9.24
CA VAL A 160 -11.97 -8.79 -8.63
C VAL A 160 -12.57 -9.44 -7.39
N ALA A 161 -13.25 -8.67 -6.53
CA ALA A 161 -13.94 -9.24 -5.36
C ALA A 161 -15.08 -10.19 -5.73
N ASP A 162 -15.67 -10.00 -6.91
CA ASP A 162 -16.70 -10.85 -7.51
C ASP A 162 -16.10 -12.03 -8.30
N GLY A 163 -14.77 -12.19 -8.31
CA GLY A 163 -14.05 -13.33 -8.90
C GLY A 163 -13.50 -13.11 -10.30
N ALA A 164 -13.48 -11.87 -10.81
CA ALA A 164 -12.83 -11.57 -12.08
C ALA A 164 -11.30 -11.65 -11.99
N ASP A 165 -10.65 -11.96 -13.12
CA ASP A 165 -9.20 -11.85 -13.24
C ASP A 165 -8.75 -10.40 -13.03
N PRO A 166 -7.77 -10.14 -12.12
CA PRO A 166 -7.34 -8.78 -11.80
C PRO A 166 -6.82 -7.99 -13.01
N ALA A 167 -6.03 -8.63 -13.86
CA ALA A 167 -5.48 -7.97 -15.04
C ALA A 167 -6.59 -7.66 -16.08
N GLY A 168 -7.55 -8.56 -16.24
CA GLY A 168 -8.74 -8.35 -17.08
C GLY A 168 -9.58 -7.18 -16.56
N ALA A 169 -9.90 -7.20 -15.27
CA ALA A 169 -10.67 -6.12 -14.63
C ALA A 169 -10.02 -4.73 -14.77
N LEU A 170 -8.69 -4.67 -14.76
CA LEU A 170 -7.95 -3.43 -14.98
C LEU A 170 -7.99 -2.98 -16.44
N ARG A 171 -7.83 -3.92 -17.40
CA ARG A 171 -7.96 -3.60 -18.85
C ARG A 171 -9.34 -3.06 -19.20
N ASP A 172 -10.39 -3.57 -18.56
CA ASP A 172 -11.76 -3.07 -18.71
C ASP A 172 -11.92 -1.62 -18.25
N GLN A 173 -10.99 -1.14 -17.41
CA GLN A 173 -10.94 0.26 -16.97
C GLN A 173 -9.92 1.10 -17.75
N GLY A 174 -9.28 0.55 -18.78
CA GLY A 174 -8.34 1.24 -19.64
C GLY A 174 -6.89 1.20 -19.19
N ALA A 175 -6.55 0.45 -18.14
CA ALA A 175 -5.16 0.19 -17.76
C ALA A 175 -4.49 -0.81 -18.70
N ASP A 176 -3.17 -0.77 -18.74
CA ASP A 176 -2.32 -1.74 -19.46
C ASP A 176 -1.39 -2.48 -18.47
N PRO A 177 -1.92 -3.43 -17.68
CA PRO A 177 -1.14 -4.14 -16.68
C PRO A 177 0.05 -4.86 -17.27
N GLY A 178 1.23 -4.57 -16.75
CA GLY A 178 2.51 -5.08 -17.25
C GLY A 178 3.26 -4.09 -18.14
N ARG A 179 2.66 -2.94 -18.47
CA ARG A 179 3.37 -1.86 -19.13
C ARG A 179 4.15 -1.03 -18.10
N LEU A 180 5.46 -0.92 -18.30
CA LEU A 180 6.34 -0.12 -17.47
C LEU A 180 7.26 0.74 -18.34
N ALA A 181 7.26 2.05 -18.12
CA ALA A 181 8.19 2.95 -18.78
C ALA A 181 9.44 3.14 -17.89
N VAL A 182 10.59 2.71 -18.39
CA VAL A 182 11.86 2.84 -17.67
C VAL A 182 12.88 3.61 -18.51
N SER A 183 13.68 4.45 -17.85
CA SER A 183 14.85 5.10 -18.45
C SER A 183 16.09 4.29 -18.14
N LEU A 184 16.76 3.79 -19.17
CA LEU A 184 17.99 3.02 -19.03
C LEU A 184 19.21 3.93 -19.24
N PRO A 185 20.37 3.64 -18.59
CA PRO A 185 21.65 4.20 -18.97
C PRO A 185 21.92 3.94 -20.47
N VAL A 186 22.54 4.91 -21.14
CA VAL A 186 22.70 4.87 -22.61
C VAL A 186 23.50 3.65 -23.10
N ASP A 187 24.49 3.21 -22.34
CA ASP A 187 25.27 2.01 -22.62
C ASP A 187 24.43 0.72 -22.51
N VAL A 188 23.58 0.62 -21.48
CA VAL A 188 22.65 -0.51 -21.28
C VAL A 188 21.60 -0.51 -22.37
N TYR A 189 21.01 0.64 -22.69
CA TYR A 189 20.05 0.77 -23.79
C TYR A 189 20.67 0.30 -25.13
N ARG A 190 21.91 0.73 -25.43
CA ARG A 190 22.60 0.31 -26.66
C ARG A 190 22.85 -1.19 -26.69
N GLN A 191 23.28 -1.79 -25.57
CA GLN A 191 23.50 -3.24 -25.47
C GLN A 191 22.20 -4.03 -25.67
N LEU A 192 21.10 -3.61 -25.02
CA LEU A 192 19.77 -4.20 -25.18
C LEU A 192 19.34 -4.18 -26.66
N ARG A 193 19.44 -3.02 -27.31
CA ARG A 193 19.04 -2.88 -28.74
C ARG A 193 19.90 -3.71 -29.66
N ALA A 194 21.21 -3.77 -29.41
CA ALA A 194 22.13 -4.59 -30.21
C ALA A 194 21.85 -6.08 -30.05
N HIS A 195 21.59 -6.55 -28.81
CA HIS A 195 21.26 -7.93 -28.53
C HIS A 195 19.92 -8.34 -29.18
N ALA A 196 18.88 -7.57 -28.98
CA ALA A 196 17.57 -7.81 -29.56
C ALA A 196 17.61 -7.90 -31.08
N THR A 197 18.37 -6.99 -31.73
CA THR A 197 18.58 -7.02 -33.17
C THR A 197 19.36 -8.28 -33.65
N ALA A 198 20.38 -8.68 -32.91
CA ALA A 198 21.21 -9.83 -33.26
C ALA A 198 20.46 -11.17 -33.09
N THR A 199 19.49 -11.23 -32.17
CA THR A 199 18.68 -12.43 -31.89
C THR A 199 17.31 -12.41 -32.55
N ASP A 200 16.97 -11.36 -33.29
CA ASP A 200 15.66 -11.13 -33.91
C ASP A 200 14.50 -11.24 -32.89
N THR A 201 14.72 -10.63 -31.69
CA THR A 201 13.81 -10.68 -30.55
C THR A 201 13.33 -9.26 -30.21
N ASP A 202 12.11 -9.11 -29.70
CA ASP A 202 11.67 -7.80 -29.20
C ASP A 202 12.47 -7.41 -27.94
N PRO A 203 12.91 -6.16 -27.81
CA PRO A 203 13.58 -5.67 -26.59
C PRO A 203 12.79 -5.92 -25.30
N SER A 204 11.46 -5.90 -25.36
CA SER A 204 10.59 -6.18 -24.20
C SER A 204 10.72 -7.64 -23.75
N ASP A 205 10.84 -8.59 -24.70
CA ASP A 205 11.03 -10.00 -24.39
C ASP A 205 12.41 -10.24 -23.74
N VAL A 206 13.46 -9.59 -24.26
CA VAL A 206 14.80 -9.66 -23.67
C VAL A 206 14.80 -9.12 -22.24
N VAL A 207 14.08 -8.02 -21.98
CA VAL A 207 13.95 -7.45 -20.63
C VAL A 207 13.13 -8.39 -19.73
N ALA A 208 12.04 -8.96 -20.24
CA ALA A 208 11.20 -9.90 -19.50
C ALA A 208 12.01 -11.13 -19.07
N ASP A 209 12.75 -11.76 -19.99
CA ASP A 209 13.61 -12.91 -19.71
C ASP A 209 14.70 -12.60 -18.69
N ALA A 210 15.32 -11.41 -18.80
CA ALA A 210 16.36 -10.98 -17.87
C ALA A 210 15.79 -10.76 -16.46
N LEU A 211 14.61 -10.16 -16.36
CA LEU A 211 13.93 -9.92 -15.10
C LEU A 211 13.43 -11.23 -14.46
N ASP A 212 12.88 -12.15 -15.25
CA ASP A 212 12.47 -13.46 -14.75
C ASP A 212 13.65 -14.23 -14.16
N HIS A 213 14.80 -14.19 -14.85
CA HIS A 213 16.03 -14.79 -14.34
C HIS A 213 16.59 -14.12 -13.06
N TYR A 214 16.39 -12.80 -12.92
CA TYR A 214 16.91 -12.03 -11.79
C TYR A 214 16.00 -12.11 -10.54
N LEU A 215 14.68 -12.20 -10.75
CA LEU A 215 13.68 -12.17 -9.68
C LEU A 215 13.24 -13.57 -9.22
N GLY A 216 13.38 -14.59 -10.06
CA GLY A 216 13.01 -16.00 -9.79
C GLY A 216 14.14 -16.78 -9.23
#